data_1027fd90cd9c52d64224e6899e3eeb79
#
_entry.id   1027fd90cd9c52d64224e6899e3eeb79
#
_cell.length_a   1.000
_cell.length_b   1.000
_cell.length_c   1.000
_cell.angle_alpha   90.00
_cell.angle_beta   90.00
_cell.angle_gamma   90.00
#
_symmetry.space_group_name_H-M   'P 1'
#
loop_
_entity.id
_entity.type
_entity.pdbx_description
1 polymer ?
#
loop_
_entity_poly.entity_id
_entity_poly.type
_entity_poly.pdbx_seq_one_letter_code
_entity_poly.pdbx_strand_id
1 'polypeptide(L)'
;MRETFNVPEEDRFITIGEHDEDGFVFSRTYMNIERNDDLVILQITVSNTRNIEQKKALFARIAELLSQNPGLRREDVFINLVEVVKENWSFGNGIAQYAD
;
A
#
# COMPACT_ATOMS: atom_id res chain seq x y z
N MET A 1 3.41 -5.24 6.58
CA MET A 1 3.67 -3.96 7.27
C MET A 1 4.23 -4.10 8.68
N ARG A 2 3.84 -5.11 9.42
CA ARG A 2 4.37 -5.33 10.78
C ARG A 2 5.89 -5.50 10.80
N GLU A 3 6.43 -6.25 9.85
CA GLU A 3 7.86 -6.56 9.78
C GLU A 3 8.71 -5.34 9.45
N THR A 4 8.23 -4.46 8.60
CA THR A 4 9.02 -3.34 8.06
C THR A 4 8.70 -2.01 8.72
N PHE A 5 7.46 -1.83 9.17
CA PHE A 5 6.98 -0.58 9.75
C PHE A 5 6.69 -0.67 11.25
N ASN A 6 6.86 -1.84 11.85
CA ASN A 6 6.59 -2.06 13.29
C ASN A 6 5.15 -1.69 13.67
N VAL A 7 4.20 -2.02 12.81
CA VAL A 7 2.79 -1.74 13.05
C VAL A 7 2.21 -2.83 13.97
N PRO A 8 1.48 -2.47 15.05
CA PRO A 8 0.83 -3.46 15.90
C PRO A 8 -0.15 -4.33 15.12
N GLU A 9 -0.32 -5.58 15.57
CA GLU A 9 -1.15 -6.56 14.87
C GLU A 9 -2.60 -6.12 14.72
N GLU A 10 -3.15 -5.43 15.70
CA GLU A 10 -4.54 -4.98 15.70
C GLU A 10 -4.73 -3.64 14.97
N ASP A 11 -3.65 -3.00 14.56
CA ASP A 11 -3.69 -1.71 13.89
C ASP A 11 -3.83 -1.93 12.39
N ARG A 12 -5.04 -2.34 11.96
CA ARG A 12 -5.29 -2.62 10.56
C ARG A 12 -6.70 -2.22 10.12
N PHE A 13 -6.74 -1.42 9.07
CA PHE A 13 -7.98 -1.03 8.39
C PHE A 13 -7.72 -1.19 6.90
N ILE A 14 -8.38 -2.18 6.29
CA ILE A 14 -8.12 -2.58 4.90
C ILE A 14 -9.43 -2.58 4.14
N THR A 15 -9.45 -1.93 2.97
CA THR A 15 -10.56 -2.04 2.03
C THR A 15 -10.06 -2.70 0.76
N ILE A 16 -10.91 -3.54 0.17
CA ILE A 16 -10.60 -4.23 -1.07
C ILE A 16 -11.68 -3.89 -2.08
N GLY A 17 -11.25 -3.37 -3.24
CA GLY A 17 -12.13 -3.04 -4.34
C GLY A 17 -11.75 -3.83 -5.58
N GLU A 18 -12.73 -4.29 -6.33
CA GLU A 18 -12.51 -4.96 -7.59
C GLU A 18 -13.00 -4.07 -8.73
N HIS A 19 -12.28 -4.11 -9.86
CA HIS A 19 -12.59 -3.30 -11.02
C HIS A 19 -12.65 -4.15 -12.27
N ASP A 20 -13.65 -3.90 -13.13
CA ASP A 20 -13.73 -4.53 -14.44
C ASP A 20 -12.89 -3.73 -15.46
N GLU A 21 -12.92 -4.16 -16.72
CA GLU A 21 -12.15 -3.50 -17.78
C GLU A 21 -12.51 -2.03 -17.98
N ASP A 22 -13.77 -1.67 -17.77
CA ASP A 22 -14.23 -0.29 -17.94
C ASP A 22 -13.87 0.59 -16.77
N GLY A 23 -13.77 0.02 -15.57
CA GLY A 23 -13.47 0.75 -14.33
C GLY A 23 -11.99 0.83 -13.99
N PHE A 24 -11.11 0.19 -14.77
CA PHE A 24 -9.69 0.14 -14.47
C PHE A 24 -8.86 0.31 -15.74
N VAL A 25 -8.30 1.50 -15.93
CA VAL A 25 -7.46 1.82 -17.07
C VAL A 25 -6.04 2.08 -16.58
N PHE A 26 -5.06 1.41 -17.17
CA PHE A 26 -3.68 1.54 -16.75
C PHE A 26 -2.72 1.40 -17.94
N SER A 27 -1.53 1.96 -17.82
CA SER A 27 -0.47 1.79 -18.80
C SER A 27 0.21 0.44 -18.58
N ARG A 28 0.25 -0.38 -19.62
CA ARG A 28 0.86 -1.71 -19.52
C ARG A 28 2.38 -1.68 -19.51
N THR A 29 2.98 -0.52 -19.85
CA THR A 29 4.44 -0.43 -20.02
C THR A 29 5.07 0.76 -19.28
N TYR A 30 4.32 1.45 -18.44
CA TYR A 30 4.82 2.61 -17.70
C TYR A 30 6.08 2.24 -16.90
N MET A 31 7.10 3.08 -16.99
CA MET A 31 8.41 2.87 -16.34
C MET A 31 9.12 1.60 -16.83
N ASN A 32 8.87 1.20 -18.09
CA ASN A 32 9.43 -0.01 -18.71
C ASN A 32 9.11 -1.31 -17.97
N ILE A 33 8.01 -1.32 -17.25
CA ILE A 33 7.52 -2.51 -16.56
C ILE A 33 6.32 -3.05 -17.34
N GLU A 34 6.40 -4.31 -17.79
CA GLU A 34 5.31 -4.96 -18.51
C GLU A 34 4.28 -5.51 -17.53
N ARG A 35 3.05 -5.01 -17.63
CA ARG A 35 1.94 -5.38 -16.75
C ARG A 35 0.90 -6.20 -17.51
N ASN A 36 0.13 -7.01 -16.77
CA ASN A 36 -0.98 -7.76 -17.33
C ASN A 36 -2.28 -7.44 -16.58
N ASP A 37 -3.36 -8.15 -16.91
CA ASP A 37 -4.69 -7.89 -16.35
C ASP A 37 -4.83 -8.28 -14.89
N ASP A 38 -3.85 -8.96 -14.30
CA ASP A 38 -3.83 -9.31 -12.88
C ASP A 38 -3.18 -8.22 -12.02
N LEU A 39 -2.96 -7.03 -12.58
CA LEU A 39 -2.37 -5.90 -11.86
C LEU A 39 -3.15 -5.58 -10.59
N VAL A 40 -2.41 -5.39 -9.51
CA VAL A 40 -2.95 -4.93 -8.22
C VAL A 40 -2.34 -3.59 -7.89
N ILE A 41 -3.18 -2.66 -7.44
CA ILE A 41 -2.70 -1.39 -6.90
C ILE A 41 -2.97 -1.37 -5.40
N LEU A 42 -1.90 -1.19 -4.62
CA LEU A 42 -2.01 -0.98 -3.18
C LEU A 42 -1.74 0.49 -2.87
N GLN A 43 -2.69 1.12 -2.19
CA GLN A 43 -2.48 2.47 -1.68
C GLN A 43 -2.52 2.39 -0.16
N ILE A 44 -1.43 2.81 0.47
CA ILE A 44 -1.27 2.71 1.91
C ILE A 44 -1.08 4.12 2.46
N THR A 45 -1.96 4.53 3.37
CA THR A 45 -1.85 5.82 4.04
C THR A 45 -1.15 5.62 5.38
N VAL A 46 -0.09 6.35 5.61
CA VAL A 46 0.73 6.22 6.82
C VAL A 46 1.13 7.60 7.35
N SER A 47 1.49 7.64 8.63
CA SER A 47 2.11 8.84 9.20
C SER A 47 3.52 9.00 8.64
N ASN A 48 4.00 10.23 8.58
CA ASN A 48 5.27 10.59 7.94
C ASN A 48 6.48 10.31 8.84
N THR A 49 6.54 9.12 9.44
CA THR A 49 7.57 8.77 10.42
C THR A 49 8.59 7.74 9.94
N ARG A 50 8.47 7.26 8.68
CA ARG A 50 9.34 6.22 8.13
C ARG A 50 10.37 6.82 7.19
N ASN A 51 11.55 6.20 7.16
CA ASN A 51 12.62 6.63 6.27
C ASN A 51 12.59 5.88 4.93
N ILE A 52 13.47 6.25 4.00
CA ILE A 52 13.52 5.65 2.67
C ILE A 52 13.82 4.16 2.74
N GLU A 53 14.71 3.74 3.62
CA GLU A 53 15.09 2.33 3.73
C GLU A 53 13.91 1.46 4.18
N GLN A 54 13.11 1.96 5.13
CA GLN A 54 11.91 1.26 5.57
C GLN A 54 10.88 1.15 4.45
N LYS A 55 10.73 2.21 3.64
CA LYS A 55 9.79 2.21 2.50
C LYS A 55 10.22 1.21 1.43
N LYS A 56 11.51 1.18 1.10
CA LYS A 56 12.04 0.21 0.13
C LYS A 56 11.85 -1.22 0.61
N ALA A 57 12.10 -1.47 1.89
CA ALA A 57 11.92 -2.78 2.49
C ALA A 57 10.45 -3.22 2.44
N LEU A 58 9.53 -2.31 2.71
CA LEU A 58 8.11 -2.58 2.63
C LEU A 58 7.68 -2.96 1.22
N PHE A 59 8.08 -2.19 0.22
CA PHE A 59 7.73 -2.47 -1.19
C PHE A 59 8.24 -3.84 -1.62
N ALA A 60 9.50 -4.13 -1.32
CA ALA A 60 10.12 -5.41 -1.67
C ALA A 60 9.41 -6.58 -0.99
N ARG A 61 9.08 -6.43 0.29
CA ARG A 61 8.42 -7.49 1.06
C ARG A 61 6.99 -7.75 0.58
N ILE A 62 6.25 -6.69 0.25
CA ILE A 62 4.89 -6.84 -0.29
C ILE A 62 4.93 -7.60 -1.62
N ALA A 63 5.82 -7.21 -2.52
CA ALA A 63 5.94 -7.88 -3.81
C ALA A 63 6.34 -9.35 -3.64
N GLU A 64 7.25 -9.63 -2.72
CA GLU A 64 7.67 -11.00 -2.42
C GLU A 64 6.52 -11.86 -1.91
N LEU A 65 5.78 -11.35 -0.93
CA LEU A 65 4.65 -12.08 -0.35
C LEU A 65 3.56 -12.35 -1.37
N LEU A 66 3.22 -11.37 -2.20
CA LEU A 66 2.18 -11.53 -3.21
C LEU A 66 2.64 -12.44 -4.35
N SER A 67 3.94 -12.53 -4.63
CA SER A 67 4.44 -13.46 -5.63
C SER A 67 4.37 -14.91 -5.14
N GLN A 68 4.39 -15.13 -3.85
CA GLN A 68 4.27 -16.47 -3.26
C GLN A 68 2.82 -16.90 -3.11
N ASN A 69 1.95 -16.01 -2.67
CA ASN A 69 0.55 -16.29 -2.42
C ASN A 69 -0.27 -14.99 -2.60
N PRO A 70 -1.12 -14.89 -3.62
CA PRO A 70 -1.64 -15.92 -4.54
C PRO A 70 -0.76 -16.23 -5.75
N GLY A 71 0.44 -15.71 -5.85
CA GLY A 71 1.31 -16.00 -6.98
C GLY A 71 1.27 -14.94 -8.07
N LEU A 72 1.10 -13.68 -7.69
CA LEU A 72 1.15 -12.55 -8.63
C LEU A 72 2.58 -12.34 -9.13
N ARG A 73 2.71 -11.88 -10.38
CA ARG A 73 4.01 -11.44 -10.88
C ARG A 73 4.39 -10.14 -10.18
N ARG A 74 5.67 -9.95 -9.90
CA ARG A 74 6.16 -8.72 -9.27
C ARG A 74 5.84 -7.49 -10.11
N GLU A 75 5.83 -7.63 -11.44
CA GLU A 75 5.52 -6.55 -12.39
C GLU A 75 4.09 -6.04 -12.24
N ASP A 76 3.20 -6.86 -11.69
CA ASP A 76 1.78 -6.52 -11.51
C ASP A 76 1.45 -6.01 -10.11
N VAL A 77 2.47 -5.72 -9.30
CA VAL A 77 2.27 -5.15 -7.95
C VAL A 77 2.67 -3.67 -7.98
N PHE A 78 1.66 -2.80 -7.92
CA PHE A 78 1.85 -1.35 -7.94
C PHE A 78 1.53 -0.82 -6.55
N ILE A 79 2.49 -0.13 -5.93
CA ILE A 79 2.36 0.32 -4.54
C ILE A 79 2.57 1.83 -4.47
N ASN A 80 1.71 2.50 -3.73
CA ASN A 80 1.81 3.92 -3.47
C ASN A 80 1.62 4.18 -1.97
N LEU A 81 2.53 4.93 -1.37
CA LEU A 81 2.38 5.39 0.01
C LEU A 81 1.89 6.83 0.01
N VAL A 82 0.83 7.07 0.77
CA VAL A 82 0.33 8.42 1.02
C VAL A 82 0.72 8.77 2.45
N GLU A 83 1.63 9.72 2.60
CA GLU A 83 2.10 10.15 3.91
C GLU A 83 1.27 11.32 4.40
N VAL A 84 0.88 11.27 5.67
CA VAL A 84 0.15 12.34 6.31
C VAL A 84 0.83 12.68 7.64
N VAL A 85 0.65 13.92 8.09
CA VAL A 85 1.11 14.31 9.42
C VAL A 85 0.15 13.78 10.47
N LYS A 86 0.65 13.61 11.70
CA LYS A 86 -0.15 13.00 12.77
C LYS A 86 -1.46 13.74 13.07
N GLU A 87 -1.46 15.06 12.96
CA GLU A 87 -2.64 15.88 13.20
C GLU A 87 -3.76 15.67 12.19
N ASN A 88 -3.48 14.98 11.07
CA ASN A 88 -4.46 14.72 10.03
C ASN A 88 -5.31 13.47 10.30
N TRP A 89 -5.10 12.80 11.43
CA TRP A 89 -5.84 11.60 11.78
C TRP A 89 -6.95 11.88 12.78
N SER A 90 -8.12 11.31 12.50
CA SER A 90 -9.16 11.09 13.50
C SER A 90 -9.54 9.62 13.42
N PHE A 91 -9.31 8.87 14.48
CA PHE A 91 -9.60 7.44 14.51
C PHE A 91 -11.00 7.12 15.02
N GLY A 92 -11.81 8.13 15.18
CA GLY A 92 -13.19 8.00 15.64
C GLY A 92 -13.55 9.08 16.63
N ASN A 93 -14.83 9.22 16.89
CA ASN A 93 -15.39 10.19 17.85
C ASN A 93 -15.14 11.66 17.50
N GLY A 94 -14.63 11.93 16.28
CA GLY A 94 -14.35 13.29 15.85
C GLY A 94 -13.18 13.95 16.57
N ILE A 95 -12.29 13.17 17.14
CA ILE A 95 -11.15 13.65 17.94
C ILE A 95 -9.86 13.39 17.16
N ALA A 96 -8.95 14.36 17.15
CA ALA A 96 -7.61 14.20 16.58
C ALA A 96 -6.69 13.64 17.67
N GLN A 97 -6.66 12.31 17.82
CA GLN A 97 -5.99 11.65 18.92
C GLN A 97 -4.50 11.95 19.00
N TYR A 98 -3.84 12.17 17.84
CA TYR A 98 -2.41 12.46 17.81
C TYR A 98 -2.08 13.94 18.02
N ALA A 99 -3.07 14.82 17.91
CA ALA A 99 -2.88 16.28 18.07
C ALA A 99 -3.26 16.78 19.46
N ASP A 100 -4.00 15.97 20.20
CA ASP A 100 -4.41 16.31 21.59
C ASP A 100 -3.38 15.78 22.62
#